data_32700013d9a542eee82b012f05b3f447
#
_entry.id   32700013d9a542eee82b012f05b3f447
#
_cell.length_a   1.000
_cell.length_b   1.000
_cell.length_c   1.000
_cell.angle_alpha   90.00
_cell.angle_beta   90.00
_cell.angle_gamma   90.00
#
_symmetry.space_group_name_H-M   'P 1'
#
loop_
_entity.id
_entity.type
_entity.pdbx_description
1 polymer ?
#
loop_
_entity_poly.entity_id
_entity_poly.type
_entity_poly.pdbx_seq_one_letter_code
_entity_poly.pdbx_strand_id
1 'polypeptide(L)'
;MKYNPLLEPYKALVPFLAELLGESCEILLHDISQPKHSVIAIANGFHTGRKVGSPFTDLAIKIMEEKAYVKRDYLANYNGRSKNIVSSTFFIKHEGKVIGLLCINRNMDAMTELDLVLQKLKKAYNLEGALDDTDESMDTPVGDIPVSYTHLT
;
A
#
# COMPACT_ATOMS: atom_id res chain seq x y z
N MET A 1 -5.15 -5.92 26.22
CA MET A 1 -4.48 -6.97 25.44
C MET A 1 -3.00 -6.63 25.35
N LYS A 2 -2.12 -7.53 25.76
CA LYS A 2 -0.67 -7.25 25.84
C LYS A 2 -0.05 -7.72 24.52
N TYR A 3 0.33 -6.79 23.65
CA TYR A 3 1.04 -7.08 22.39
C TYR A 3 2.56 -6.94 22.59
N ASN A 4 3.33 -7.40 21.59
CA ASN A 4 4.79 -7.31 21.61
C ASN A 4 5.25 -5.84 21.68
N PRO A 5 5.93 -5.41 22.77
CA PRO A 5 6.32 -4.01 22.95
C PRO A 5 7.30 -3.48 21.89
N LEU A 6 8.04 -4.36 21.21
CA LEU A 6 8.92 -4.01 20.11
C LEU A 6 8.17 -3.46 18.88
N LEU A 7 6.86 -3.66 18.82
CA LEU A 7 6.01 -3.14 17.76
C LEU A 7 5.48 -1.73 18.04
N GLU A 8 5.65 -1.21 19.26
CA GLU A 8 5.15 0.13 19.63
C GLU A 8 5.63 1.25 18.68
N PRO A 9 6.91 1.34 18.29
CA PRO A 9 7.38 2.38 17.37
C PRO A 9 6.71 2.34 16.00
N TYR A 10 6.28 1.17 15.56
CA TYR A 10 5.65 0.99 14.24
C TYR A 10 4.19 1.45 14.19
N LYS A 11 3.52 1.61 15.34
CA LYS A 11 2.15 2.11 15.38
C LYS A 11 2.01 3.51 14.78
N ALA A 12 3.01 4.37 14.96
CA ALA A 12 3.01 5.72 14.40
C ALA A 12 3.03 5.72 12.86
N LEU A 13 3.54 4.65 12.23
CA LEU A 13 3.55 4.52 10.77
C LEU A 13 2.14 4.33 10.20
N VAL A 14 1.20 3.78 10.97
CA VAL A 14 -0.16 3.50 10.48
C VAL A 14 -0.91 4.78 10.10
N PRO A 15 -1.10 5.77 10.99
CA PRO A 15 -1.75 7.03 10.62
C PRO A 15 -0.91 7.83 9.62
N PHE A 16 0.42 7.82 9.72
CA PHE A 16 1.29 8.51 8.77
C PHE A 16 1.11 8.00 7.33
N LEU A 17 1.13 6.69 7.14
CA LEU A 17 0.94 6.09 5.82
C LEU A 17 -0.49 6.29 5.30
N ALA A 18 -1.49 6.25 6.18
CA ALA A 18 -2.88 6.51 5.81
C ALA A 18 -3.07 7.94 5.29
N GLU A 19 -2.45 8.92 5.94
CA GLU A 19 -2.46 10.31 5.48
C GLU A 19 -1.73 10.48 4.14
N LEU A 20 -0.55 9.87 4.01
CA LEU A 20 0.28 9.94 2.80
C LEU A 20 -0.41 9.28 1.59
N LEU A 21 -1.02 8.11 1.77
CA LEU A 21 -1.57 7.27 0.70
C LEU A 21 -3.07 7.54 0.43
N GLY A 22 -3.75 8.20 1.34
CA GLY A 22 -5.16 8.58 1.22
C GLY A 22 -6.15 7.47 1.60
N GLU A 23 -7.43 7.81 1.51
CA GLU A 23 -8.55 6.98 1.98
C GLU A 23 -8.69 5.64 1.24
N SER A 24 -8.16 5.52 0.02
CA SER A 24 -8.23 4.27 -0.73
C SER A 24 -7.33 3.16 -0.19
N CYS A 25 -6.46 3.47 0.78
CA CYS A 25 -5.53 2.53 1.39
C CYS A 25 -5.91 2.24 2.83
N GLU A 26 -6.17 0.97 3.12
CA GLU A 26 -6.24 0.44 4.48
C GLU A 26 -4.83 0.08 4.95
N ILE A 27 -4.43 0.54 6.12
CA ILE A 27 -3.13 0.26 6.72
C ILE A 27 -3.34 -0.53 8.01
N LEU A 28 -2.64 -1.66 8.14
CA LEU A 28 -2.73 -2.52 9.32
C LEU A 28 -1.35 -2.86 9.86
N LEU A 29 -1.22 -2.84 11.19
CA LEU A 29 -0.09 -3.40 11.90
C LEU A 29 -0.52 -4.64 12.66
N HIS A 30 0.14 -5.75 12.39
CA HIS A 30 -0.11 -7.05 13.02
C HIS A 30 1.00 -7.43 13.98
N ASP A 31 0.61 -7.95 15.14
CA ASP A 31 1.45 -8.72 16.04
C ASP A 31 1.26 -10.21 15.75
N ILE A 32 2.31 -10.90 15.31
CA ILE A 32 2.24 -12.31 14.96
C ILE A 32 2.19 -13.24 16.18
N SER A 33 2.51 -12.74 17.36
CA SER A 33 2.45 -13.53 18.61
C SER A 33 1.01 -13.82 19.05
N GLN A 34 0.03 -13.10 18.49
CA GLN A 34 -1.39 -13.21 18.83
C GLN A 34 -2.29 -13.41 17.60
N PRO A 35 -2.25 -14.57 16.95
CA PRO A 35 -2.93 -14.78 15.65
C PRO A 35 -4.44 -14.50 15.67
N LYS A 36 -5.11 -14.76 16.80
CA LYS A 36 -6.56 -14.54 16.94
C LYS A 36 -6.95 -13.06 17.11
N HIS A 37 -5.99 -12.22 17.48
CA HIS A 37 -6.18 -10.80 17.78
C HIS A 37 -4.98 -9.99 17.29
N SER A 38 -4.52 -10.26 16.08
CA SER A 38 -3.23 -9.79 15.57
C SER A 38 -3.18 -8.30 15.23
N VAL A 39 -4.31 -7.69 14.84
CA VAL A 39 -4.35 -6.28 14.49
C VAL A 39 -4.19 -5.42 15.74
N ILE A 40 -3.06 -4.71 15.85
CA ILE A 40 -2.75 -3.81 16.98
C ILE A 40 -2.87 -2.33 16.64
N ALA A 41 -2.88 -1.98 15.35
CA ALA A 41 -3.21 -0.65 14.84
C ALA A 41 -3.80 -0.76 13.44
N ILE A 42 -4.71 0.13 13.09
CA ILE A 42 -5.39 0.16 11.79
C ILE A 42 -5.82 1.57 11.44
N ALA A 43 -5.76 1.92 10.15
CA ALA A 43 -6.37 3.09 9.55
C ALA A 43 -7.18 2.67 8.32
N ASN A 44 -8.26 3.39 8.04
CA ASN A 44 -9.18 3.15 6.92
C ASN A 44 -9.76 1.72 6.91
N GLY A 45 -9.98 1.13 8.08
CA GLY A 45 -10.49 -0.25 8.24
C GLY A 45 -11.90 -0.49 7.67
N PHE A 46 -12.60 0.56 7.22
CA PHE A 46 -13.91 0.46 6.58
C PHE A 46 -13.87 -0.31 5.24
N HIS A 47 -12.72 -0.39 4.58
CA HIS A 47 -12.57 -1.17 3.33
C HIS A 47 -12.81 -2.67 3.53
N THR A 48 -12.34 -3.20 4.65
CA THR A 48 -12.45 -4.63 4.99
C THR A 48 -13.37 -4.94 6.17
N GLY A 49 -13.78 -3.91 6.91
CA GLY A 49 -14.52 -4.05 8.17
C GLY A 49 -13.66 -4.50 9.36
N ARG A 50 -12.33 -4.49 9.21
CA ARG A 50 -11.40 -4.84 10.29
C ARG A 50 -11.26 -3.71 11.30
N LYS A 51 -10.86 -4.11 12.50
CA LYS A 51 -10.59 -3.21 13.63
C LYS A 51 -9.45 -3.77 14.48
N VAL A 52 -8.96 -2.97 15.42
CA VAL A 52 -8.01 -3.46 16.42
C VAL A 52 -8.58 -4.70 17.10
N GLY A 53 -7.76 -5.74 17.23
CA GLY A 53 -8.16 -7.05 17.74
C GLY A 53 -8.70 -8.02 16.68
N SER A 54 -8.81 -7.64 15.41
CA SER A 54 -9.14 -8.57 14.33
C SER A 54 -8.03 -9.63 14.15
N PRO A 55 -8.40 -10.87 13.74
CA PRO A 55 -7.43 -11.94 13.58
C PRO A 55 -6.58 -11.80 12.31
N PHE A 56 -5.54 -12.63 12.19
CA PHE A 56 -4.86 -12.90 10.93
C PHE A 56 -5.82 -13.48 9.89
N THR A 57 -5.52 -13.23 8.63
CA THR A 57 -6.13 -13.93 7.51
C THR A 57 -5.24 -15.10 7.07
N ASP A 58 -5.83 -16.06 6.36
CA ASP A 58 -5.12 -17.18 5.74
C ASP A 58 -4.00 -16.69 4.80
N LEU A 59 -4.20 -15.53 4.19
CA LEU A 59 -3.21 -14.90 3.33
C LEU A 59 -1.97 -14.43 4.12
N ALA A 60 -2.16 -13.85 5.31
CA ALA A 60 -1.03 -13.45 6.16
C ALA A 60 -0.21 -14.67 6.60
N ILE A 61 -0.85 -15.80 6.87
CA ILE A 61 -0.20 -17.06 7.19
C ILE A 61 0.63 -17.56 6.01
N LYS A 62 0.06 -17.61 4.80
CA LYS A 62 0.76 -18.01 3.58
C LYS A 62 1.97 -17.11 3.27
N ILE A 63 1.82 -15.80 3.45
CA ILE A 63 2.92 -14.85 3.25
C ILE A 63 4.08 -15.14 4.21
N MET A 64 3.79 -15.50 5.46
CA MET A 64 4.82 -15.85 6.44
C MET A 64 5.55 -17.14 6.08
N GLU A 65 4.85 -18.13 5.53
CA GLU A 65 5.42 -19.40 5.07
C GLU A 65 6.38 -19.22 3.90
N GLU A 66 6.10 -18.29 3.01
CA GLU A 66 6.94 -17.99 1.84
C GLU A 66 8.29 -17.31 2.20
N LYS A 67 8.50 -16.91 3.45
CA LYS A 67 9.72 -16.26 3.98
C LYS A 67 10.20 -15.05 3.17
N ALA A 68 9.32 -14.43 2.39
CA ALA A 68 9.65 -13.24 1.63
C ALA A 68 9.90 -12.06 2.58
N TYR A 69 10.90 -11.23 2.28
CA TYR A 69 11.20 -10.05 3.09
C TYR A 69 10.14 -8.95 2.92
N VAL A 70 9.68 -8.77 1.68
CA VAL A 70 8.58 -7.89 1.30
C VAL A 70 7.76 -8.62 0.25
N LYS A 71 6.44 -8.67 0.44
CA LYS A 71 5.52 -9.14 -0.60
C LYS A 71 4.77 -7.94 -1.15
N ARG A 72 4.70 -7.83 -2.48
CA ARG A 72 4.00 -6.75 -3.17
C ARG A 72 2.95 -7.31 -4.10
N ASP A 73 1.87 -6.55 -4.28
CA ASP A 73 0.91 -6.67 -5.37
C ASP A 73 0.34 -8.09 -5.56
N TYR A 74 -0.33 -8.59 -4.55
CA TYR A 74 -1.14 -9.80 -4.66
C TYR A 74 -2.63 -9.46 -4.48
N LEU A 75 -3.48 -10.16 -5.23
CA LEU A 75 -4.92 -9.97 -5.12
C LEU A 75 -5.44 -10.57 -3.81
N ALA A 76 -6.19 -9.80 -3.06
CA ALA A 76 -6.83 -10.26 -1.83
C ALA A 76 -8.32 -10.53 -2.06
N ASN A 77 -8.77 -11.72 -1.69
CA ASN A 77 -10.20 -12.05 -1.57
C ASN A 77 -10.66 -11.79 -0.15
N TYR A 78 -11.72 -11.03 0.02
CA TYR A 78 -12.31 -10.76 1.32
C TYR A 78 -13.79 -11.17 1.34
N ASN A 79 -14.17 -11.96 2.35
CA ASN A 79 -15.54 -12.50 2.52
C ASN A 79 -16.11 -13.16 1.26
N GLY A 80 -15.31 -13.95 0.54
CA GLY A 80 -15.76 -14.66 -0.66
C GLY A 80 -16.12 -13.76 -1.85
N ARG A 81 -15.90 -12.46 -1.74
CA ARG A 81 -16.01 -11.50 -2.84
C ARG A 81 -14.61 -11.13 -3.31
N SER A 82 -14.37 -11.31 -4.59
CA SER A 82 -13.20 -10.74 -5.25
C SER A 82 -13.34 -9.22 -5.17
N LYS A 83 -12.63 -8.58 -4.23
CA LYS A 83 -12.46 -7.14 -4.21
C LYS A 83 -11.21 -6.82 -4.99
N ASN A 84 -11.26 -5.72 -5.71
CA ASN A 84 -10.13 -5.19 -6.47
C ASN A 84 -9.14 -4.51 -5.51
N ILE A 85 -8.55 -5.32 -4.61
CA ILE A 85 -7.62 -4.86 -3.57
C ILE A 85 -6.25 -5.45 -3.88
N VAL A 86 -5.26 -4.58 -4.00
CA VAL A 86 -3.86 -4.94 -4.09
C VAL A 86 -3.21 -4.72 -2.73
N SER A 87 -2.54 -5.75 -2.22
CA SER A 87 -1.93 -5.74 -0.90
C SER A 87 -0.42 -5.80 -0.99
N SER A 88 0.25 -5.02 -0.14
CA SER A 88 1.69 -5.06 0.07
C SER A 88 1.98 -5.30 1.54
N THR A 89 2.96 -6.13 1.85
CA THR A 89 3.30 -6.49 3.22
C THR A 89 4.78 -6.28 3.48
N PHE A 90 5.09 -5.54 4.54
CA PHE A 90 6.43 -5.38 5.07
C PHE A 90 6.59 -6.23 6.33
N PHE A 91 7.66 -7.05 6.37
CA PHE A 91 7.98 -7.93 7.49
C PHE A 91 8.84 -7.20 8.51
N ILE A 92 8.30 -6.99 9.70
CA ILE A 92 9.03 -6.42 10.82
C ILE A 92 9.79 -7.54 11.50
N LYS A 93 11.12 -7.44 11.53
CA LYS A 93 12.01 -8.46 12.12
C LYS A 93 12.76 -7.92 13.33
N HIS A 94 12.98 -8.81 14.29
CA HIS A 94 13.86 -8.60 15.41
C HIS A 94 14.74 -9.84 15.59
N GLU A 95 16.06 -9.66 15.65
CA GLU A 95 17.05 -10.76 15.73
C GLU A 95 16.81 -11.86 14.66
N GLY A 96 16.51 -11.45 13.42
CA GLY A 96 16.28 -12.35 12.30
C GLY A 96 14.90 -13.05 12.26
N LYS A 97 14.07 -12.87 13.29
CA LYS A 97 12.72 -13.44 13.38
C LYS A 97 11.65 -12.40 13.04
N VAL A 98 10.63 -12.78 12.29
CA VAL A 98 9.48 -11.92 12.06
C VAL A 98 8.71 -11.79 13.36
N ILE A 99 8.45 -10.54 13.78
CA ILE A 99 7.67 -10.23 14.99
C ILE A 99 6.34 -9.54 14.67
N GLY A 100 6.23 -8.94 13.48
CA GLY A 100 5.02 -8.23 13.05
C GLY A 100 4.97 -8.05 11.54
N LEU A 101 3.81 -7.66 11.05
CA LEU A 101 3.56 -7.33 9.65
C LEU A 101 2.92 -5.95 9.55
N LEU A 102 3.44 -5.11 8.67
CA LEU A 102 2.80 -3.87 8.26
C LEU A 102 2.20 -4.09 6.88
N CYS A 103 0.88 -4.07 6.78
CA CYS A 103 0.14 -4.36 5.56
C CYS A 103 -0.51 -3.08 5.03
N ILE A 104 -0.42 -2.88 3.71
CA ILE A 104 -1.09 -1.81 2.98
C ILE A 104 -2.00 -2.46 1.96
N ASN A 105 -3.30 -2.30 2.13
CA ASN A 105 -4.34 -2.83 1.24
C ASN A 105 -4.92 -1.67 0.43
N ARG A 106 -4.62 -1.62 -0.85
CA ARG A 106 -5.07 -0.56 -1.75
C ARG A 106 -6.34 -1.00 -2.48
N ASN A 107 -7.42 -0.23 -2.33
CA ASN A 107 -8.62 -0.40 -3.14
C ASN A 107 -8.38 0.20 -4.53
N MET A 108 -8.49 -0.64 -5.56
CA MET A 108 -8.24 -0.27 -6.97
C MET A 108 -9.53 0.06 -7.74
N ASP A 109 -10.70 0.04 -7.11
CA ASP A 109 -11.97 0.23 -7.81
C ASP A 109 -12.01 1.57 -8.54
N ALA A 110 -11.67 2.67 -7.86
CA ALA A 110 -11.65 4.00 -8.45
C ALA A 110 -10.63 4.13 -9.60
N MET A 111 -9.47 3.47 -9.49
CA MET A 111 -8.46 3.45 -10.55
C MET A 111 -8.96 2.68 -11.77
N THR A 112 -9.65 1.56 -11.56
CA THR A 112 -10.24 0.77 -12.64
C THR A 112 -11.33 1.55 -13.36
N GLU A 113 -12.19 2.25 -12.62
CA GLU A 113 -13.22 3.10 -13.19
C GLU A 113 -12.61 4.26 -13.99
N LEU A 114 -11.59 4.91 -13.46
CA LEU A 114 -10.87 6.00 -14.14
C LEU A 114 -10.23 5.51 -15.45
N ASP A 115 -9.57 4.35 -15.43
CA ASP A 115 -8.96 3.77 -16.62
C ASP A 115 -10.00 3.48 -17.70
N LEU A 116 -11.14 2.91 -17.34
CA LEU A 116 -12.25 2.67 -18.27
C LEU A 116 -12.78 3.97 -18.90
N VAL A 117 -12.93 5.04 -18.11
CA VAL A 117 -13.34 6.36 -18.62
C VAL A 117 -12.28 6.92 -19.56
N LEU A 118 -11.00 6.83 -19.18
CA LEU A 118 -9.89 7.30 -20.00
C LEU A 118 -9.82 6.56 -21.34
N GLN A 119 -9.97 5.24 -21.35
CA GLN A 119 -9.99 4.43 -22.57
C GLN A 119 -11.15 4.85 -23.50
N LYS A 120 -12.35 5.08 -22.93
CA LYS A 120 -13.51 5.56 -23.69
C LYS A 120 -13.24 6.94 -24.33
N LEU A 121 -12.63 7.87 -23.60
CA LEU A 121 -12.26 9.19 -24.10
C LEU A 121 -11.19 9.10 -25.19
N LYS A 122 -10.13 8.32 -24.99
CA LYS A 122 -9.09 8.09 -26.01
C LYS A 122 -9.69 7.59 -27.31
N LYS A 123 -10.60 6.61 -27.24
CA LYS A 123 -11.27 6.06 -28.41
C LYS A 123 -12.18 7.09 -29.07
N ALA A 124 -12.98 7.85 -28.29
CA ALA A 124 -13.91 8.83 -28.81
C ALA A 124 -13.22 9.99 -29.54
N TYR A 125 -12.03 10.39 -29.09
CA TYR A 125 -11.25 11.50 -29.64
C TYR A 125 -10.07 11.07 -30.52
N ASN A 126 -9.96 9.79 -30.87
CA ASN A 126 -8.86 9.21 -31.67
C ASN A 126 -7.46 9.53 -31.10
N LEU A 127 -7.34 9.53 -29.78
CA LEU A 127 -6.08 9.81 -29.07
C LEU A 127 -5.26 8.53 -28.78
N GLU A 128 -5.60 7.41 -29.41
CA GLU A 128 -4.83 6.18 -29.28
C GLU A 128 -3.45 6.40 -29.88
N GLY A 129 -2.41 6.34 -29.03
CA GLY A 129 -1.00 6.58 -29.38
C GLY A 129 -0.48 8.01 -29.16
N ALA A 130 -1.33 9.01 -28.88
CA ALA A 130 -0.87 10.38 -28.67
C ALA A 130 -0.26 10.65 -27.29
N LEU A 131 -0.38 9.74 -26.33
CA LEU A 131 0.14 9.85 -24.96
C LEU A 131 1.38 8.99 -24.69
N ASP A 132 1.80 8.15 -25.64
CA ASP A 132 2.99 7.31 -25.50
C ASP A 132 4.30 8.04 -25.87
N ASP A 133 4.23 9.29 -26.37
CA ASP A 133 5.36 10.07 -26.83
C ASP A 133 5.80 11.17 -25.84
N THR A 134 5.52 11.02 -24.55
CA THR A 134 6.21 11.82 -23.53
C THR A 134 7.47 11.07 -23.08
N ASP A 135 8.48 11.11 -23.93
CA ASP A 135 9.87 10.92 -23.50
C ASP A 135 10.24 12.09 -22.56
N GLU A 136 9.81 11.97 -21.32
CA GLU A 136 10.37 12.79 -20.24
C GLU A 136 11.77 12.25 -19.95
N SER A 137 12.76 12.81 -20.66
CA SER A 137 14.17 12.56 -20.36
C SER A 137 14.46 13.11 -18.97
N MET A 138 14.54 12.21 -17.98
CA MET A 138 15.07 12.52 -16.65
C MET A 138 16.59 12.72 -16.64
N ASP A 139 17.23 12.73 -17.80
CA ASP A 139 18.68 12.73 -17.96
C ASP A 139 19.29 14.15 -18.13
N THR A 140 18.51 15.22 -17.88
CA THR A 140 19.09 16.57 -17.93
C THR A 140 19.90 16.79 -16.65
N PRO A 141 21.24 16.87 -16.71
CA PRO A 141 22.07 17.13 -15.55
C PRO A 141 21.70 18.48 -14.94
N VAL A 142 21.69 18.58 -13.61
CA VAL A 142 21.33 19.78 -12.85
C VAL A 142 22.23 20.99 -13.25
N GLY A 143 23.39 20.76 -13.91
CA GLY A 143 24.31 21.79 -14.41
C GLY A 143 23.80 22.59 -15.60
N ASP A 144 22.77 22.14 -16.30
CA ASP A 144 22.26 22.81 -17.52
C ASP A 144 21.03 23.70 -17.26
N ILE A 145 20.67 23.92 -16.00
CA ILE A 145 19.60 24.86 -15.63
C ILE A 145 20.09 26.29 -15.91
N PRO A 146 19.38 27.07 -16.74
CA PRO A 146 19.80 28.47 -17.05
C PRO A 146 19.90 29.30 -15.77
N VAL A 147 20.98 30.08 -15.65
CA VAL A 147 21.34 30.91 -14.47
C VAL A 147 20.27 31.97 -14.10
N SER A 148 19.28 32.21 -14.96
CA SER A 148 18.15 33.14 -14.73
C SER A 148 17.23 32.72 -13.57
N TYR A 149 17.30 31.47 -13.07
CA TYR A 149 16.51 31.01 -11.93
C TYR A 149 17.22 31.14 -10.56
N THR A 150 18.46 31.58 -10.52
CA THR A 150 19.25 31.68 -9.27
C THR A 150 19.11 33.02 -8.53
N HIS A 151 18.22 33.93 -8.97
CA HIS A 151 18.03 35.27 -8.37
C HIS A 151 16.66 35.51 -7.75
N LEU A 152 16.01 34.44 -7.18
CA LEU A 152 14.84 34.58 -6.29
C LEU A 152 15.31 34.38 -4.85
N THR A 153 15.94 35.37 -4.29
CA THR A 153 16.01 35.61 -2.84
C THR A 153 15.04 36.71 -2.50
#